data_a2b1f8e16442778c3efb16ec26b1ed33
#
_entry.id   a2b1f8e16442778c3efb16ec26b1ed33
#
_cell.length_a   1.000
_cell.length_b   1.000
_cell.length_c   1.000
_cell.angle_alpha   90.00
_cell.angle_beta   90.00
_cell.angle_gamma   90.00
#
_symmetry.space_group_name_H-M   'P 1'
#
loop_
_entity.id
_entity.type
_entity.pdbx_description
1 polymer ?
#
loop_
_entity_poly.entity_id
_entity_poly.type
_entity_poly.pdbx_seq_one_letter_code
_entity_poly.pdbx_strand_id
1 'polypeptide(L)'
;MKVKIIFFDELPWFDTRSSHFISALEHFWNDWAFYRNDIKLITCGSATTWMIDNVINSRGGLHNRVTHNILLSPFCLREVENYFKAQDFYYKRPEIIECYMAVGGVAYYLSLFESDKSVARNIQQLCFTRGGELTEEFDRLFKSLFKKADNYQAIVTALKDKGKGMTRQELLDATHLPNNGKFTSMLKELEQCDFIRSYNPFGKTKKESMYQLIDPFTLFYFKFMHNKGIFLDNYWIKMQSTSEYDSWCGHAFEIVCLHHINNVVKAKSISICEMKYCQGEYEIDKAYDAHLMRRLKIFKKVTKTNKTLIPSFVTPFGLYNNMYARKITRQVTGDDLFERE
;
A
#
# COMPACT_ATOMS: atom_id res chain seq x y z
N MET A 1 38.32 19.08 0.77
CA MET A 1 37.99 18.50 2.10
C MET A 1 37.15 17.23 1.87
N LYS A 2 37.55 16.06 2.41
CA LYS A 2 36.72 14.82 2.26
C LYS A 2 35.52 14.89 3.20
N VAL A 3 34.32 14.77 2.64
CA VAL A 3 33.09 14.67 3.44
C VAL A 3 33.08 13.34 4.19
N LYS A 4 32.81 13.38 5.49
CA LYS A 4 32.61 12.22 6.35
C LYS A 4 31.13 11.97 6.49
N ILE A 5 30.70 10.75 6.20
CA ILE A 5 29.31 10.33 6.33
C ILE A 5 29.21 9.44 7.57
N ILE A 6 28.32 9.82 8.46
CA ILE A 6 27.94 9.03 9.64
C ILE A 6 26.53 8.53 9.36
N PHE A 7 26.33 7.22 9.41
CA PHE A 7 25.04 6.60 9.16
C PHE A 7 24.60 5.77 10.39
N PHE A 8 23.45 6.11 10.96
CA PHE A 8 22.81 5.32 12.00
C PHE A 8 21.62 4.60 11.38
N ASP A 9 21.77 3.31 11.20
CA ASP A 9 20.70 2.43 10.78
C ASP A 9 19.83 2.05 11.99
N GLU A 10 18.50 2.03 11.81
CA GLU A 10 17.54 1.74 12.87
C GLU A 10 17.78 2.54 14.17
N LEU A 11 17.86 3.86 14.04
CA LEU A 11 18.10 4.78 15.16
C LEU A 11 17.21 4.50 16.40
N PRO A 12 15.93 4.12 16.29
CA PRO A 12 15.10 3.79 17.44
C PRO A 12 15.64 2.69 18.35
N TRP A 13 16.48 1.79 17.82
CA TRP A 13 17.06 0.70 18.60
C TRP A 13 18.16 1.15 19.56
N PHE A 14 18.78 2.30 19.28
CA PHE A 14 19.78 2.88 20.16
C PHE A 14 19.16 3.62 21.35
N ASP A 15 17.88 4.02 21.24
CA ASP A 15 17.17 4.78 22.28
C ASP A 15 16.46 3.84 23.25
N THR A 16 17.22 3.26 24.16
CA THR A 16 16.69 2.50 25.31
C THR A 16 16.52 3.41 26.51
N ARG A 17 15.72 2.99 27.49
CA ARG A 17 15.47 3.78 28.72
C ARG A 17 16.74 4.20 29.48
N SER A 18 17.83 3.43 29.33
CA SER A 18 19.10 3.66 30.04
C SER A 18 20.23 4.17 29.14
N SER A 19 20.03 4.22 27.82
CA SER A 19 21.11 4.57 26.89
C SER A 19 21.38 6.08 26.85
N HIS A 20 20.36 6.91 27.10
CA HIS A 20 20.41 8.36 26.89
C HIS A 20 20.96 8.76 25.50
N PHE A 21 20.78 7.86 24.51
CA PHE A 21 21.41 8.01 23.20
C PHE A 21 20.97 9.26 22.46
N ILE A 22 19.68 9.60 22.51
CA ILE A 22 19.18 10.83 21.86
C ILE A 22 19.82 12.06 22.46
N SER A 23 19.96 12.14 23.78
CA SER A 23 20.65 13.26 24.43
C SER A 23 22.12 13.34 24.03
N ALA A 24 22.80 12.20 23.93
CA ALA A 24 24.18 12.17 23.46
C ALA A 24 24.31 12.62 21.98
N LEU A 25 23.36 12.21 21.13
CA LEU A 25 23.28 12.64 19.73
C LEU A 25 23.03 14.14 19.59
N GLU A 26 22.15 14.69 20.45
CA GLU A 26 21.89 16.14 20.54
C GLU A 26 23.16 16.91 20.90
N HIS A 27 23.91 16.49 21.92
CA HIS A 27 25.20 17.08 22.30
C HIS A 27 26.22 16.96 21.17
N PHE A 28 26.41 15.76 20.62
CA PHE A 28 27.31 15.55 19.49
C PHE A 28 27.03 16.50 18.34
N TRP A 29 25.76 16.62 17.96
CA TRP A 29 25.35 17.47 16.84
C TRP A 29 25.52 18.96 17.17
N ASN A 30 24.95 19.43 18.28
CA ASN A 30 24.91 20.87 18.59
C ASN A 30 26.26 21.43 19.02
N ASP A 31 27.08 20.67 19.73
CA ASP A 31 28.32 21.18 20.30
C ASP A 31 29.50 21.00 19.33
N TRP A 32 29.40 20.05 18.41
CA TRP A 32 30.55 19.72 17.56
C TRP A 32 30.22 19.61 16.07
N ALA A 33 29.26 18.79 15.65
CA ALA A 33 29.03 18.48 14.25
C ALA A 33 28.39 19.65 13.48
N PHE A 34 27.53 20.44 14.11
CA PHE A 34 26.82 21.57 13.49
C PHE A 34 27.76 22.63 12.90
N TYR A 35 28.91 22.86 13.53
CA TYR A 35 29.90 23.85 13.08
C TYR A 35 30.84 23.31 11.99
N ARG A 36 30.62 22.09 11.52
CA ARG A 36 31.48 21.43 10.54
C ARG A 36 30.78 21.25 9.21
N ASN A 37 31.48 21.67 8.13
CA ASN A 37 30.99 21.53 6.75
C ASN A 37 31.41 20.21 6.10
N ASP A 38 32.17 19.36 6.80
CA ASP A 38 32.68 18.09 6.30
C ASP A 38 31.95 16.86 6.86
N ILE A 39 30.84 17.07 7.62
CA ILE A 39 30.06 15.99 8.22
C ILE A 39 28.66 15.95 7.61
N LYS A 40 28.22 14.76 7.21
CA LYS A 40 26.84 14.43 6.91
C LYS A 40 26.38 13.34 7.87
N LEU A 41 25.35 13.62 8.67
CA LEU A 41 24.69 12.64 9.51
C LEU A 41 23.43 12.18 8.81
N ILE A 42 23.30 10.88 8.62
CA ILE A 42 22.13 10.21 8.06
C ILE A 42 21.61 9.26 9.12
N THR A 43 20.32 9.31 9.38
CA THR A 43 19.66 8.41 10.31
C THR A 43 18.45 7.78 9.63
N CYS A 44 18.21 6.50 9.84
CA CYS A 44 17.00 5.84 9.40
C CYS A 44 16.32 5.10 10.55
N GLY A 45 15.09 4.68 10.35
CA GLY A 45 14.34 3.85 11.26
C GLY A 45 13.01 3.44 10.66
N SER A 46 12.65 2.18 10.86
CA SER A 46 11.37 1.60 10.44
C SER A 46 10.21 2.03 11.35
N ALA A 47 10.48 2.39 12.61
CA ALA A 47 9.50 2.92 13.55
C ALA A 47 9.13 4.37 13.21
N THR A 48 8.32 4.55 12.16
CA THR A 48 7.99 5.85 11.56
C THR A 48 7.50 6.87 12.59
N THR A 49 6.60 6.49 13.49
CA THR A 49 6.09 7.39 14.55
C THR A 49 7.19 7.81 15.49
N TRP A 50 8.05 6.88 15.90
CA TRP A 50 9.17 7.23 16.78
C TRP A 50 10.12 8.23 16.12
N MET A 51 10.46 8.04 14.83
CA MET A 51 11.29 8.97 14.05
C MET A 51 10.65 10.35 13.92
N ILE A 52 9.35 10.40 13.67
CA ILE A 52 8.59 11.67 13.58
C ILE A 52 8.61 12.39 14.93
N ASP A 53 8.31 11.70 16.01
CA ASP A 53 8.13 12.33 17.32
C ASP A 53 9.47 12.74 17.99
N ASN A 54 10.52 11.92 17.82
CA ASN A 54 11.78 12.11 18.53
C ASN A 54 12.88 12.77 17.67
N VAL A 55 12.78 12.72 16.35
CA VAL A 55 13.79 13.32 15.46
C VAL A 55 13.21 14.50 14.68
N ILE A 56 12.14 14.28 13.91
CA ILE A 56 11.63 15.31 12.98
C ILE A 56 10.90 16.43 13.72
N ASN A 57 9.97 16.07 14.62
CA ASN A 57 9.18 17.00 15.43
C ASN A 57 9.74 17.15 16.85
N SER A 58 11.00 16.78 17.07
CA SER A 58 11.64 16.90 18.38
C SER A 58 11.45 18.32 18.93
N ARG A 59 11.08 18.39 20.20
CA ARG A 59 11.04 19.65 20.97
C ARG A 59 12.34 19.90 21.74
N GLY A 60 13.29 18.94 21.67
CA GLY A 60 14.60 18.99 22.33
C GLY A 60 15.69 19.59 21.45
N GLY A 61 16.92 19.19 21.68
CA GLY A 61 18.11 19.72 21.00
C GLY A 61 18.21 19.38 19.50
N LEU A 62 17.42 18.42 18.99
CA LEU A 62 17.30 18.14 17.56
C LEU A 62 16.26 19.01 16.84
N HIS A 63 15.58 19.92 17.53
CA HIS A 63 14.59 20.80 16.92
C HIS A 63 15.18 21.63 15.77
N ASN A 64 14.55 21.57 14.58
CA ASN A 64 15.02 22.25 13.36
C ASN A 64 16.46 21.85 12.91
N ARG A 65 16.96 20.68 13.30
CA ARG A 65 18.27 20.18 12.88
C ARG A 65 18.19 19.24 11.67
N VAL A 66 17.03 18.65 11.43
CA VAL A 66 16.79 17.84 10.23
C VAL A 66 16.68 18.75 9.02
N THR A 67 17.63 18.61 8.08
CA THR A 67 17.69 19.43 6.87
C THR A 67 16.92 18.79 5.70
N HIS A 68 16.86 17.46 5.67
CA HIS A 68 16.15 16.70 4.65
C HIS A 68 15.45 15.51 5.30
N ASN A 69 14.21 15.31 4.95
CA ASN A 69 13.43 14.14 5.35
C ASN A 69 13.04 13.36 4.10
N ILE A 70 13.36 12.06 4.09
CA ILE A 70 13.04 11.16 2.99
C ILE A 70 12.12 10.08 3.55
N LEU A 71 10.87 10.05 3.08
CA LEU A 71 9.95 8.96 3.32
C LEU A 71 10.15 7.94 2.20
N LEU A 72 10.61 6.74 2.55
CA LEU A 72 10.73 5.63 1.61
C LEU A 72 9.42 4.86 1.60
N SER A 73 8.59 5.13 0.61
CA SER A 73 7.38 4.34 0.34
C SER A 73 7.72 3.07 -0.44
N PRO A 74 6.86 2.03 -0.41
CA PRO A 74 6.98 0.91 -1.33
C PRO A 74 7.08 1.37 -2.79
N PHE A 75 7.77 0.62 -3.63
CA PHE A 75 7.92 0.93 -5.04
C PHE A 75 6.56 1.03 -5.75
N CYS A 76 6.40 2.02 -6.61
CA CYS A 76 5.30 2.03 -7.57
C CYS A 76 5.56 1.01 -8.70
N LEU A 77 4.55 0.71 -9.53
CA LEU A 77 4.67 -0.28 -10.61
C LEU A 77 5.86 -0.02 -11.54
N ARG A 78 6.12 1.23 -11.88
CA ARG A 78 7.27 1.60 -12.71
C ARG A 78 8.60 1.31 -12.01
N GLU A 79 8.69 1.56 -10.71
CA GLU A 79 9.90 1.27 -9.94
C GLU A 79 10.11 -0.23 -9.79
N VAL A 80 9.04 -1.01 -9.64
CA VAL A 80 9.08 -2.48 -9.68
C VAL A 80 9.55 -2.98 -11.05
N GLU A 81 9.04 -2.41 -12.16
CA GLU A 81 9.51 -2.74 -13.51
C GLU A 81 11.00 -2.46 -13.66
N ASN A 82 11.48 -1.29 -13.19
CA ASN A 82 12.89 -0.91 -13.25
C ASN A 82 13.76 -1.82 -12.35
N TYR A 83 13.27 -2.16 -11.16
CA TYR A 83 13.95 -3.08 -10.25
C TYR A 83 14.15 -4.45 -10.90
N PHE A 84 13.09 -5.05 -11.43
CA PHE A 84 13.16 -6.35 -12.10
C PHE A 84 14.08 -6.32 -13.33
N LYS A 85 14.01 -5.28 -14.15
CA LYS A 85 14.94 -5.11 -15.28
C LYS A 85 16.40 -5.02 -14.84
N ALA A 86 16.69 -4.31 -13.74
CA ALA A 86 18.05 -4.19 -13.20
C ALA A 86 18.58 -5.51 -12.59
N GLN A 87 17.70 -6.47 -12.30
CA GLN A 87 18.02 -7.81 -11.79
C GLN A 87 17.84 -8.90 -12.86
N ASP A 88 17.84 -8.52 -14.16
CA ASP A 88 17.71 -9.42 -15.31
C ASP A 88 16.43 -10.27 -15.32
N PHE A 89 15.32 -9.74 -14.78
CA PHE A 89 14.02 -10.34 -14.93
C PHE A 89 13.33 -9.87 -16.22
N TYR A 90 12.65 -10.78 -16.91
CA TYR A 90 11.97 -10.54 -18.18
C TYR A 90 10.45 -10.57 -18.05
N TYR A 91 9.90 -10.17 -16.90
CA TYR A 91 8.46 -10.10 -16.68
C TYR A 91 7.81 -9.01 -17.54
N LYS A 92 6.67 -9.36 -18.13
CA LYS A 92 5.81 -8.40 -18.82
C LYS A 92 4.99 -7.60 -17.80
N ARG A 93 4.50 -6.43 -18.17
CA ARG A 93 3.71 -5.57 -17.28
C ARG A 93 2.50 -6.27 -16.62
N PRO A 94 1.69 -7.10 -17.32
CA PRO A 94 0.64 -7.87 -16.64
C PRO A 94 1.17 -8.79 -15.54
N GLU A 95 2.30 -9.44 -15.73
CA GLU A 95 2.96 -10.28 -14.72
C GLU A 95 3.46 -9.45 -13.54
N ILE A 96 3.97 -8.24 -13.80
CA ILE A 96 4.38 -7.29 -12.74
C ILE A 96 3.15 -6.82 -11.95
N ILE A 97 2.01 -6.57 -12.58
CA ILE A 97 0.76 -6.25 -11.90
C ILE A 97 0.30 -7.41 -11.02
N GLU A 98 0.38 -8.67 -11.49
CA GLU A 98 0.06 -9.86 -10.67
C GLU A 98 0.99 -9.99 -9.46
N CYS A 99 2.29 -9.78 -9.65
CA CYS A 99 3.26 -9.72 -8.56
C CYS A 99 2.87 -8.65 -7.53
N TYR A 100 2.58 -7.43 -8.00
CA TYR A 100 2.22 -6.30 -7.16
C TYR A 100 0.91 -6.54 -6.39
N MET A 101 -0.07 -7.18 -7.00
CA MET A 101 -1.32 -7.56 -6.32
C MET A 101 -1.08 -8.50 -5.13
N ALA A 102 -0.05 -9.35 -5.18
CA ALA A 102 0.25 -10.31 -4.12
C ALA A 102 1.20 -9.76 -3.05
N VAL A 103 2.30 -9.11 -3.44
CA VAL A 103 3.37 -8.72 -2.51
C VAL A 103 3.61 -7.21 -2.43
N GLY A 104 2.90 -6.42 -3.24
CA GLY A 104 3.10 -4.97 -3.30
C GLY A 104 4.45 -4.57 -3.88
N GLY A 105 4.87 -3.33 -3.57
CA GLY A 105 6.15 -2.76 -4.01
C GLY A 105 7.25 -2.83 -2.95
N VAL A 106 7.16 -3.72 -1.97
CA VAL A 106 8.16 -3.83 -0.89
C VAL A 106 9.45 -4.42 -1.45
N ALA A 107 10.53 -3.63 -1.48
CA ALA A 107 11.81 -4.02 -2.09
C ALA A 107 12.36 -5.35 -1.55
N TYR A 108 12.20 -5.61 -0.25
CA TYR A 108 12.60 -6.87 0.35
C TYR A 108 11.86 -8.06 -0.26
N TYR A 109 10.53 -7.99 -0.41
CA TYR A 109 9.76 -9.10 -0.99
C TYR A 109 10.14 -9.35 -2.46
N LEU A 110 10.36 -8.28 -3.22
CA LEU A 110 10.79 -8.37 -4.62
C LEU A 110 12.19 -9.00 -4.74
N SER A 111 13.08 -8.77 -3.77
CA SER A 111 14.43 -9.34 -3.76
C SER A 111 14.48 -10.85 -3.53
N LEU A 112 13.38 -11.43 -3.04
CA LEU A 112 13.26 -12.88 -2.82
C LEU A 112 12.85 -13.64 -4.09
N PHE A 113 12.46 -12.93 -5.15
CA PHE A 113 12.10 -13.55 -6.43
C PHE A 113 13.31 -14.09 -7.16
N GLU A 114 13.15 -15.18 -7.86
CA GLU A 114 14.17 -15.81 -8.70
C GLU A 114 13.81 -15.58 -10.19
N SER A 115 14.78 -15.11 -10.99
CA SER A 115 14.53 -14.65 -12.37
C SER A 115 14.24 -15.79 -13.37
N ASP A 116 14.63 -17.03 -13.04
CA ASP A 116 14.35 -18.23 -13.82
C ASP A 116 12.94 -18.80 -13.60
N LYS A 117 12.16 -18.21 -12.68
CA LYS A 117 10.81 -18.65 -12.33
C LYS A 117 9.75 -17.63 -12.75
N SER A 118 8.57 -18.12 -13.13
CA SER A 118 7.41 -17.25 -13.31
C SER A 118 6.96 -16.62 -11.99
N VAL A 119 6.21 -15.52 -12.05
CA VAL A 119 5.61 -14.87 -10.86
C VAL A 119 4.82 -15.88 -10.03
N ALA A 120 3.98 -16.70 -10.66
CA ALA A 120 3.19 -17.70 -9.96
C ALA A 120 4.06 -18.74 -9.21
N ARG A 121 5.19 -19.16 -9.80
CA ARG A 121 6.11 -20.09 -9.15
C ARG A 121 6.87 -19.46 -8.00
N ASN A 122 7.28 -18.22 -8.13
CA ASN A 122 7.89 -17.46 -7.02
C ASN A 122 6.91 -17.32 -5.85
N ILE A 123 5.67 -16.91 -6.11
CA ILE A 123 4.63 -16.80 -5.08
C ILE A 123 4.36 -18.16 -4.41
N GLN A 124 4.27 -19.25 -5.20
CA GLN A 124 4.12 -20.59 -4.66
C GLN A 124 5.25 -20.93 -3.67
N GLN A 125 6.47 -20.67 -4.05
CA GLN A 125 7.65 -20.98 -3.24
C GLN A 125 7.71 -20.14 -1.99
N LEU A 126 7.54 -18.84 -2.11
CA LEU A 126 7.68 -17.88 -0.99
C LEU A 126 6.56 -17.99 0.03
N CYS A 127 5.32 -18.22 -0.41
CA CYS A 127 4.14 -18.11 0.44
C CYS A 127 3.48 -19.46 0.80
N PHE A 128 3.66 -20.52 -0.01
CA PHE A 128 2.91 -21.79 0.12
C PHE A 128 3.80 -23.03 0.22
N THR A 129 5.10 -22.86 0.33
CA THR A 129 6.04 -23.95 0.57
C THR A 129 6.49 -23.93 2.03
N ARG A 130 6.66 -25.10 2.62
CA ARG A 130 7.15 -25.21 3.99
C ARG A 130 8.53 -24.56 4.11
N GLY A 131 8.65 -23.55 4.98
CA GLY A 131 9.86 -22.76 5.15
C GLY A 131 10.06 -21.67 4.09
N GLY A 132 9.04 -21.38 3.27
CA GLY A 132 9.05 -20.21 2.39
C GLY A 132 9.15 -18.91 3.19
N GLU A 133 9.94 -17.95 2.70
CA GLU A 133 10.36 -16.77 3.44
C GLU A 133 9.20 -15.88 3.90
N LEU A 134 8.09 -15.88 3.16
CA LEU A 134 6.92 -15.07 3.47
C LEU A 134 5.82 -15.81 4.23
N THR A 135 6.01 -17.09 4.57
CA THR A 135 4.98 -17.89 5.27
C THR A 135 4.62 -17.34 6.66
N GLU A 136 5.60 -16.78 7.38
CA GLU A 136 5.44 -16.20 8.72
C GLU A 136 5.62 -14.68 8.72
N GLU A 137 5.72 -14.07 7.54
CA GLU A 137 6.10 -12.67 7.40
C GLU A 137 5.09 -11.72 8.04
N PHE A 138 3.79 -12.00 7.93
CA PHE A 138 2.76 -11.16 8.55
C PHE A 138 3.01 -10.95 10.04
N ASP A 139 3.25 -12.02 10.79
CA ASP A 139 3.50 -11.93 12.23
C ASP A 139 4.84 -11.28 12.55
N ARG A 140 5.88 -11.60 11.78
CA ARG A 140 7.22 -11.00 11.95
C ARG A 140 7.19 -9.50 11.70
N LEU A 141 6.55 -9.07 10.62
CA LEU A 141 6.43 -7.67 10.23
C LEU A 141 5.74 -6.85 11.32
N PHE A 142 4.57 -7.28 11.79
CA PHE A 142 3.85 -6.55 12.84
C PHE A 142 4.63 -6.50 14.15
N LYS A 143 5.30 -7.58 14.55
CA LYS A 143 6.15 -7.60 15.76
C LYS A 143 7.38 -6.70 15.63
N SER A 144 7.94 -6.53 14.45
CA SER A 144 9.08 -5.64 14.23
C SER A 144 8.69 -4.16 14.27
N LEU A 145 7.52 -3.81 13.72
CA LEU A 145 7.06 -2.43 13.62
C LEU A 145 6.39 -1.90 14.89
N PHE A 146 5.70 -2.76 15.64
CA PHE A 146 4.80 -2.32 16.71
C PHE A 146 5.05 -3.05 18.03
N LYS A 147 5.26 -2.27 19.11
CA LYS A 147 5.49 -2.81 20.49
C LYS A 147 4.33 -3.70 21.01
N LYS A 148 3.10 -3.47 20.53
CA LYS A 148 1.89 -4.23 20.87
C LYS A 148 1.22 -4.71 19.58
N ALA A 149 1.94 -5.54 18.84
CA ALA A 149 1.55 -6.05 17.53
C ALA A 149 0.11 -6.57 17.47
N ASP A 150 -0.35 -7.29 18.51
CA ASP A 150 -1.69 -7.90 18.58
C ASP A 150 -2.82 -6.87 18.39
N ASN A 151 -2.66 -5.64 18.91
CA ASN A 151 -3.68 -4.60 18.77
C ASN A 151 -3.77 -4.08 17.32
N TYR A 152 -2.63 -3.96 16.65
CA TYR A 152 -2.57 -3.53 15.25
C TYR A 152 -3.08 -4.63 14.33
N GLN A 153 -2.71 -5.89 14.61
CA GLN A 153 -3.24 -7.05 13.89
C GLN A 153 -4.75 -7.17 14.07
N ALA A 154 -5.30 -6.88 15.25
CA ALA A 154 -6.76 -6.85 15.46
C ALA A 154 -7.45 -5.83 14.55
N ILE A 155 -6.86 -4.62 14.40
CA ILE A 155 -7.42 -3.58 13.52
C ILE A 155 -7.42 -4.02 12.05
N VAL A 156 -6.28 -4.51 11.54
CA VAL A 156 -6.20 -4.94 10.12
C VAL A 156 -7.04 -6.20 9.87
N THR A 157 -7.17 -7.10 10.86
CA THR A 157 -8.06 -8.26 10.80
C THR A 157 -9.53 -7.84 10.70
N ALA A 158 -9.95 -6.82 11.44
CA ALA A 158 -11.32 -6.28 11.32
C ALA A 158 -11.61 -5.70 9.93
N LEU A 159 -10.57 -5.17 9.25
CA LEU A 159 -10.67 -4.56 7.93
C LEU A 159 -10.59 -5.55 6.76
N LYS A 160 -10.08 -6.78 6.96
CA LYS A 160 -9.70 -7.72 5.88
C LYS A 160 -10.78 -7.97 4.82
N ASP A 161 -12.06 -8.06 5.23
CA ASP A 161 -13.18 -8.34 4.34
C ASP A 161 -14.04 -7.10 4.06
N LYS A 162 -13.53 -5.92 4.43
CA LYS A 162 -14.24 -4.64 4.33
C LYS A 162 -13.68 -3.78 3.20
N GLY A 163 -13.97 -4.15 1.96
CA GLY A 163 -13.45 -3.46 0.77
C GLY A 163 -13.72 -1.95 0.75
N LYS A 164 -14.78 -1.46 1.40
CA LYS A 164 -15.06 -0.03 1.60
C LYS A 164 -14.43 0.55 2.87
N GLY A 165 -13.78 -0.29 3.69
CA GLY A 165 -13.28 0.11 4.99
C GLY A 165 -14.37 0.17 6.06
N MET A 166 -13.99 0.68 7.22
CA MET A 166 -14.82 0.87 8.40
C MET A 166 -14.61 2.26 8.99
N THR A 167 -15.63 2.79 9.63
CA THR A 167 -15.50 3.99 10.47
C THR A 167 -14.72 3.68 11.73
N ARG A 168 -14.23 4.72 12.40
CA ARG A 168 -13.54 4.56 13.69
C ARG A 168 -14.43 3.84 14.74
N GLN A 169 -15.73 4.13 14.77
CA GLN A 169 -16.65 3.48 15.72
C GLN A 169 -16.81 2.00 15.39
N GLU A 170 -17.04 1.64 14.14
CA GLU A 170 -17.13 0.23 13.71
C GLU A 170 -15.86 -0.55 14.04
N LEU A 171 -14.67 0.06 13.92
CA LEU A 171 -13.40 -0.55 14.31
C LEU A 171 -13.31 -0.78 15.83
N LEU A 172 -13.73 0.17 16.64
CA LEU A 172 -13.79 0.01 18.09
C LEU A 172 -14.74 -1.13 18.50
N ASP A 173 -15.91 -1.18 17.86
CA ASP A 173 -16.91 -2.21 18.14
C ASP A 173 -16.41 -3.61 17.72
N ALA A 174 -15.68 -3.71 16.60
CA ALA A 174 -15.16 -4.97 16.10
C ALA A 174 -13.91 -5.47 16.87
N THR A 175 -13.07 -4.55 17.33
CA THR A 175 -11.79 -4.91 17.99
C THR A 175 -11.90 -4.97 19.51
N HIS A 176 -12.94 -4.37 20.10
CA HIS A 176 -13.10 -4.18 21.54
C HIS A 176 -11.92 -3.45 22.21
N LEU A 177 -11.14 -2.68 21.43
CA LEU A 177 -10.05 -1.89 21.95
C LEU A 177 -10.58 -0.62 22.64
N PRO A 178 -9.85 -0.10 23.66
CA PRO A 178 -10.31 1.10 24.39
C PRO A 178 -10.41 2.32 23.50
N ASN A 179 -11.51 3.06 23.60
CA ASN A 179 -11.72 4.34 22.91
C ASN A 179 -10.92 5.46 23.57
N ASN A 180 -9.66 5.63 23.20
CA ASN A 180 -8.75 6.62 23.77
C ASN A 180 -7.75 7.15 22.72
N GLY A 181 -6.84 8.04 23.16
CA GLY A 181 -5.81 8.61 22.30
C GLY A 181 -4.86 7.56 21.69
N LYS A 182 -4.62 6.42 22.38
CA LYS A 182 -3.76 5.35 21.86
C LYS A 182 -4.36 4.68 20.63
N PHE A 183 -5.69 4.51 20.61
CA PHE A 183 -6.37 3.97 19.42
C PHE A 183 -6.21 4.90 18.22
N THR A 184 -6.30 6.21 18.45
CA THR A 184 -6.06 7.21 17.39
C THR A 184 -4.61 7.18 16.89
N SER A 185 -3.63 7.01 17.80
CA SER A 185 -2.22 6.83 17.43
C SER A 185 -2.02 5.58 16.60
N MET A 186 -2.60 4.43 16.99
CA MET A 186 -2.49 3.17 16.24
C MET A 186 -3.02 3.32 14.81
N LEU A 187 -4.17 3.97 14.61
CA LEU A 187 -4.69 4.23 13.26
C LEU A 187 -3.74 5.10 12.44
N LYS A 188 -3.18 6.14 13.04
CA LYS A 188 -2.20 7.01 12.39
C LYS A 188 -0.91 6.27 12.04
N GLU A 189 -0.43 5.42 12.92
CA GLU A 189 0.78 4.59 12.70
C GLU A 189 0.57 3.59 11.56
N LEU A 190 -0.57 2.90 11.54
CA LEU A 190 -0.93 2.02 10.42
C LEU A 190 -1.03 2.76 9.09
N GLU A 191 -1.54 4.01 9.11
CA GLU A 191 -1.62 4.86 7.92
C GLU A 191 -0.22 5.33 7.47
N GLN A 192 0.66 5.69 8.40
CA GLN A 192 2.04 6.10 8.11
C GLN A 192 2.92 4.95 7.60
N CYS A 193 2.57 3.71 7.94
CA CYS A 193 3.24 2.51 7.45
C CYS A 193 2.55 1.91 6.20
N ASP A 194 1.65 2.63 5.56
CA ASP A 194 0.93 2.24 4.33
C ASP A 194 0.10 0.94 4.45
N PHE A 195 -0.24 0.49 5.68
CA PHE A 195 -1.18 -0.63 5.85
C PHE A 195 -2.61 -0.25 5.54
N ILE A 196 -3.01 0.94 6.00
CA ILE A 196 -4.37 1.46 5.80
C ILE A 196 -4.31 2.87 5.21
N ARG A 197 -5.41 3.28 4.62
CA ARG A 197 -5.66 4.68 4.28
C ARG A 197 -6.92 5.18 4.96
N SER A 198 -6.97 6.47 5.27
CA SER A 198 -8.22 7.14 5.63
C SER A 198 -8.77 7.94 4.45
N TYR A 199 -10.08 7.97 4.31
CA TYR A 199 -10.75 8.80 3.32
C TYR A 199 -12.12 9.24 3.80
N ASN A 200 -12.57 10.39 3.29
CA ASN A 200 -13.92 10.88 3.56
C ASN A 200 -14.83 10.51 2.39
N PRO A 201 -15.89 9.72 2.58
CA PRO A 201 -16.88 9.49 1.54
C PRO A 201 -17.43 10.84 1.04
N PHE A 202 -17.74 10.90 -0.26
CA PHE A 202 -18.20 12.14 -0.89
C PHE A 202 -19.41 12.74 -0.16
N GLY A 203 -19.31 14.02 0.21
CA GLY A 203 -20.36 14.74 0.95
C GLY A 203 -20.42 14.45 2.45
N LYS A 204 -19.45 13.70 3.00
CA LYS A 204 -19.35 13.36 4.42
C LYS A 204 -18.29 14.22 5.14
N THR A 205 -18.42 14.34 6.45
CA THR A 205 -17.51 15.10 7.32
C THR A 205 -16.34 14.24 7.79
N LYS A 206 -15.31 14.86 8.37
CA LYS A 206 -14.16 14.15 8.98
C LYS A 206 -14.57 13.12 10.07
N LYS A 207 -15.72 13.31 10.74
CA LYS A 207 -16.21 12.35 11.74
C LYS A 207 -16.67 11.03 11.12
N GLU A 208 -16.96 11.03 9.83
CA GLU A 208 -17.42 9.88 9.05
C GLU A 208 -16.29 9.30 8.17
N SER A 209 -15.01 9.62 8.51
CA SER A 209 -13.85 9.04 7.81
C SER A 209 -13.88 7.53 7.89
N MET A 210 -13.58 6.92 6.76
CA MET A 210 -13.45 5.46 6.60
C MET A 210 -11.98 5.09 6.62
N TYR A 211 -11.65 4.00 7.28
CA TYR A 211 -10.32 3.39 7.26
C TYR A 211 -10.39 2.12 6.41
N GLN A 212 -9.53 1.99 5.44
CA GLN A 212 -9.52 0.87 4.49
C GLN A 212 -8.13 0.22 4.50
N LEU A 213 -8.07 -1.10 4.55
CA LEU A 213 -6.84 -1.87 4.37
C LEU A 213 -6.42 -1.78 2.90
N ILE A 214 -5.18 -1.38 2.65
CA ILE A 214 -4.64 -1.17 1.30
C ILE A 214 -3.33 -1.90 1.05
N ASP A 215 -2.68 -2.46 2.08
CA ASP A 215 -1.44 -3.21 1.87
C ASP A 215 -1.70 -4.51 1.09
N PRO A 216 -1.10 -4.69 -0.11
CA PRO A 216 -1.36 -5.84 -0.94
C PRO A 216 -0.99 -7.17 -0.28
N PHE A 217 0.17 -7.23 0.39
CA PHE A 217 0.62 -8.47 1.04
C PHE A 217 -0.32 -8.87 2.19
N THR A 218 -0.74 -7.93 3.02
CA THR A 218 -1.69 -8.20 4.12
C THR A 218 -3.04 -8.70 3.59
N LEU A 219 -3.56 -8.11 2.51
CA LEU A 219 -4.79 -8.57 1.86
C LEU A 219 -4.63 -9.97 1.27
N PHE A 220 -3.50 -10.24 0.60
CA PHE A 220 -3.15 -11.54 0.06
C PHE A 220 -3.03 -12.60 1.17
N TYR A 221 -2.32 -12.26 2.26
CA TYR A 221 -2.17 -13.10 3.44
C TYR A 221 -3.53 -13.53 4.01
N PHE A 222 -4.42 -12.59 4.29
CA PHE A 222 -5.74 -12.91 4.83
C PHE A 222 -6.58 -13.75 3.87
N LYS A 223 -6.46 -13.53 2.59
CA LYS A 223 -7.24 -14.26 1.59
C LYS A 223 -6.78 -15.70 1.42
N PHE A 224 -5.47 -15.93 1.32
CA PHE A 224 -4.93 -17.21 0.87
C PHE A 224 -4.04 -17.94 1.88
N MET A 225 -3.44 -17.24 2.85
CA MET A 225 -2.46 -17.84 3.76
C MET A 225 -3.02 -18.03 5.18
N HIS A 226 -3.79 -17.07 5.67
CA HIS A 226 -4.30 -17.07 7.05
C HIS A 226 -5.17 -18.30 7.34
N ASN A 227 -4.85 -19.03 8.42
CA ASN A 227 -5.58 -20.23 8.90
C ASN A 227 -5.71 -21.38 7.89
N LYS A 228 -4.99 -21.38 6.77
CA LYS A 228 -5.17 -22.44 5.78
C LYS A 228 -4.20 -23.61 5.94
N GLY A 229 -3.09 -23.46 6.69
CA GLY A 229 -2.11 -24.53 6.97
C GLY A 229 -1.60 -25.25 5.71
N ILE A 230 -1.58 -24.55 4.57
CA ILE A 230 -1.53 -25.19 3.26
C ILE A 230 -0.10 -25.16 2.72
N PHE A 231 0.65 -26.20 3.03
CA PHE A 231 1.87 -26.53 2.30
C PHE A 231 1.55 -27.65 1.31
N LEU A 232 0.71 -27.35 0.30
CA LEU A 232 0.37 -28.27 -0.78
C LEU A 232 1.17 -27.94 -2.03
N ASP A 233 1.74 -28.97 -2.63
CA ASP A 233 2.43 -28.84 -3.90
C ASP A 233 1.52 -28.21 -4.96
N ASN A 234 2.02 -27.14 -5.57
CA ASN A 234 1.32 -26.36 -6.58
C ASN A 234 -0.05 -25.78 -6.14
N TYR A 235 -0.23 -25.49 -4.85
CA TYR A 235 -1.48 -24.89 -4.35
C TYR A 235 -1.81 -23.58 -5.08
N TRP A 236 -0.87 -22.63 -5.12
CA TRP A 236 -1.07 -21.35 -5.77
C TRP A 236 -1.30 -21.47 -7.28
N ILE A 237 -0.54 -22.37 -7.92
CA ILE A 237 -0.70 -22.64 -9.37
C ILE A 237 -2.12 -23.13 -9.69
N LYS A 238 -2.67 -24.02 -8.87
CA LYS A 238 -4.04 -24.52 -9.03
C LYS A 238 -5.09 -23.47 -8.69
N MET A 239 -4.80 -22.62 -7.70
CA MET A 239 -5.69 -21.55 -7.27
C MET A 239 -5.99 -20.56 -8.40
N GLN A 240 -5.03 -20.28 -9.27
CA GLN A 240 -5.20 -19.33 -10.39
C GLN A 240 -6.30 -19.74 -11.40
N SER A 241 -6.78 -20.97 -11.36
CA SER A 241 -7.87 -21.45 -12.21
C SER A 241 -9.24 -21.48 -11.50
N THR A 242 -9.38 -20.78 -10.37
CA THR A 242 -10.60 -20.78 -9.56
C THR A 242 -11.32 -19.44 -9.57
N SER A 243 -12.64 -19.48 -9.39
CA SER A 243 -13.44 -18.25 -9.23
C SER A 243 -13.07 -17.44 -7.97
N GLU A 244 -12.45 -18.08 -6.96
CA GLU A 244 -11.91 -17.42 -5.79
C GLU A 244 -10.75 -16.50 -6.16
N TYR A 245 -9.85 -16.96 -7.04
CA TYR A 245 -8.76 -16.17 -7.58
C TYR A 245 -9.28 -14.99 -8.41
N ASP A 246 -10.25 -15.23 -9.32
CA ASP A 246 -10.83 -14.17 -10.15
C ASP A 246 -11.47 -13.07 -9.29
N SER A 247 -12.20 -13.46 -8.25
CA SER A 247 -12.80 -12.51 -7.31
C SER A 247 -11.75 -11.69 -6.55
N TRP A 248 -10.66 -12.33 -6.12
CA TRP A 248 -9.55 -11.65 -5.47
C TRP A 248 -8.83 -10.70 -6.43
N CYS A 249 -8.56 -11.12 -7.66
CA CYS A 249 -7.91 -10.28 -8.68
C CYS A 249 -8.67 -8.96 -8.89
N GLY A 250 -10.01 -9.02 -8.94
CA GLY A 250 -10.82 -7.81 -9.07
C GLY A 250 -10.57 -6.82 -7.94
N HIS A 251 -10.57 -7.28 -6.69
CA HIS A 251 -10.33 -6.43 -5.52
C HIS A 251 -8.87 -5.97 -5.42
N ALA A 252 -7.92 -6.89 -5.63
CA ALA A 252 -6.49 -6.56 -5.56
C ALA A 252 -6.11 -5.53 -6.62
N PHE A 253 -6.67 -5.64 -7.84
CA PHE A 253 -6.45 -4.65 -8.89
C PHE A 253 -7.04 -3.27 -8.55
N GLU A 254 -8.19 -3.20 -7.86
CA GLU A 254 -8.70 -1.94 -7.33
C GLU A 254 -7.69 -1.29 -6.37
N ILE A 255 -7.03 -2.07 -5.51
CA ILE A 255 -5.99 -1.56 -4.61
C ILE A 255 -4.77 -1.06 -5.39
N VAL A 256 -4.32 -1.79 -6.42
CA VAL A 256 -3.23 -1.32 -7.31
C VAL A 256 -3.60 0.03 -7.94
N CYS A 257 -4.81 0.17 -8.47
CA CYS A 257 -5.29 1.44 -9.05
C CYS A 257 -5.33 2.57 -8.01
N LEU A 258 -5.65 2.26 -6.75
CA LEU A 258 -5.65 3.24 -5.67
C LEU A 258 -4.25 3.70 -5.28
N HIS A 259 -3.25 2.82 -5.29
CA HIS A 259 -1.85 3.18 -5.10
C HIS A 259 -1.33 4.08 -6.23
N HIS A 260 -1.89 3.94 -7.43
CA HIS A 260 -1.52 4.71 -8.63
C HIS A 260 -2.65 5.68 -9.04
N ILE A 261 -3.35 6.25 -8.05
CA ILE A 261 -4.56 7.05 -8.31
C ILE A 261 -4.29 8.28 -9.16
N ASN A 262 -3.10 8.86 -9.09
CA ASN A 262 -2.71 10.02 -9.88
C ASN A 262 -2.67 9.69 -11.38
N ASN A 263 -2.30 8.46 -11.74
CA ASN A 263 -2.33 7.97 -13.13
C ASN A 263 -3.77 7.70 -13.60
N VAL A 264 -4.67 7.40 -12.66
CA VAL A 264 -6.08 7.09 -12.94
C VAL A 264 -6.95 8.35 -13.06
N VAL A 265 -6.66 9.42 -12.30
CA VAL A 265 -7.55 10.59 -12.16
C VAL A 265 -6.84 11.90 -12.50
N LYS A 266 -7.47 12.77 -13.32
CA LYS A 266 -7.01 14.17 -13.54
C LYS A 266 -7.87 15.16 -12.75
N ALA A 267 -7.21 16.11 -12.07
CA ALA A 267 -7.71 16.90 -10.94
C ALA A 267 -8.88 17.89 -11.14
N LYS A 268 -9.45 18.09 -12.34
CA LYS A 268 -10.44 19.16 -12.59
C LYS A 268 -11.90 18.70 -12.73
N SER A 269 -12.20 17.41 -12.58
CA SER A 269 -13.53 16.83 -12.77
C SER A 269 -13.79 15.72 -11.75
N ILE A 270 -15.04 15.29 -11.62
CA ILE A 270 -15.37 14.09 -10.83
C ILE A 270 -15.32 12.89 -11.77
N SER A 271 -14.29 12.05 -11.61
CA SER A 271 -14.21 10.78 -12.32
C SER A 271 -14.97 9.70 -11.54
N ILE A 272 -15.93 9.05 -12.21
CA ILE A 272 -16.57 7.85 -11.67
C ILE A 272 -15.85 6.68 -12.31
N CYS A 273 -14.91 6.12 -11.56
CA CYS A 273 -14.05 5.05 -12.04
C CYS A 273 -14.69 3.69 -11.81
N GLU A 274 -14.68 2.87 -12.84
CA GLU A 274 -14.94 1.44 -12.77
C GLU A 274 -13.63 0.72 -13.04
N MET A 275 -13.25 -0.19 -12.16
CA MET A 275 -11.99 -0.92 -12.24
C MET A 275 -12.29 -2.39 -12.41
N LYS A 276 -11.74 -3.02 -13.44
CA LYS A 276 -11.96 -4.45 -13.75
C LYS A 276 -10.65 -5.11 -14.12
N TYR A 277 -10.33 -6.18 -13.41
CA TYR A 277 -9.26 -7.07 -13.79
C TYR A 277 -9.77 -8.14 -14.76
N CYS A 278 -9.07 -8.34 -15.86
CA CYS A 278 -9.33 -9.38 -16.86
C CYS A 278 -8.02 -9.76 -17.56
N GLN A 279 -7.97 -10.92 -18.20
CA GLN A 279 -6.79 -11.40 -18.92
C GLN A 279 -6.80 -11.03 -20.42
N GLY A 280 -7.63 -10.08 -20.82
CA GLY A 280 -7.76 -9.58 -22.18
C GLY A 280 -8.55 -8.27 -22.19
N GLU A 281 -8.91 -7.76 -23.35
CA GLU A 281 -9.79 -6.60 -23.46
C GLU A 281 -11.15 -6.86 -22.78
N TYR A 282 -11.61 -5.91 -21.97
CA TYR A 282 -12.89 -6.03 -21.28
C TYR A 282 -14.04 -5.58 -22.19
N GLU A 283 -15.03 -6.44 -22.38
CA GLU A 283 -16.22 -6.10 -23.16
C GLU A 283 -17.32 -5.52 -22.27
N ILE A 284 -17.76 -4.30 -22.60
CA ILE A 284 -18.95 -3.68 -22.00
C ILE A 284 -20.16 -4.11 -22.84
N ASP A 285 -21.06 -4.90 -22.27
CA ASP A 285 -22.32 -5.27 -22.89
C ASP A 285 -23.43 -4.23 -22.60
N LYS A 286 -24.60 -4.45 -23.20
CA LYS A 286 -25.78 -3.57 -23.03
C LYS A 286 -26.25 -3.47 -21.57
N ALA A 287 -26.22 -4.55 -20.85
CA ALA A 287 -26.70 -4.59 -19.45
C ALA A 287 -25.74 -3.83 -18.54
N TYR A 288 -24.44 -4.03 -18.76
CA TYR A 288 -23.41 -3.34 -17.99
C TYR A 288 -23.35 -1.83 -18.30
N ASP A 289 -23.50 -1.41 -19.55
CA ASP A 289 -23.64 0.00 -19.93
C ASP A 289 -24.84 0.65 -19.20
N ALA A 290 -26.00 0.00 -19.20
CA ALA A 290 -27.16 0.49 -18.47
C ALA A 290 -26.88 0.64 -16.95
N HIS A 291 -26.16 -0.31 -16.36
CA HIS A 291 -25.75 -0.24 -14.96
C HIS A 291 -24.81 0.95 -14.69
N LEU A 292 -23.79 1.17 -15.52
CA LEU A 292 -22.87 2.30 -15.40
C LEU A 292 -23.61 3.65 -15.51
N MET A 293 -24.49 3.80 -16.52
CA MET A 293 -25.26 5.03 -16.71
C MET A 293 -26.22 5.28 -15.55
N ARG A 294 -26.80 4.23 -14.97
CA ARG A 294 -27.63 4.35 -13.77
C ARG A 294 -26.82 4.85 -12.56
N ARG A 295 -25.60 4.34 -12.36
CA ARG A 295 -24.71 4.78 -11.26
C ARG A 295 -24.37 6.27 -11.39
N LEU A 296 -24.03 6.75 -12.59
CA LEU A 296 -23.78 8.18 -12.85
C LEU A 296 -24.99 9.05 -12.51
N LYS A 297 -26.21 8.63 -12.92
CA LYS A 297 -27.44 9.36 -12.62
C LYS A 297 -27.73 9.38 -11.10
N ILE A 298 -27.57 8.25 -10.41
CA ILE A 298 -27.76 8.17 -8.96
C ILE A 298 -26.76 9.07 -8.25
N PHE A 299 -25.48 9.00 -8.60
CA PHE A 299 -24.44 9.84 -8.01
C PHE A 299 -24.78 11.32 -8.16
N LYS A 300 -25.13 11.77 -9.36
CA LYS A 300 -25.52 13.16 -9.62
C LYS A 300 -26.74 13.59 -8.78
N LYS A 301 -27.75 12.71 -8.68
CA LYS A 301 -28.97 12.97 -7.89
C LYS A 301 -28.68 13.08 -6.40
N VAL A 302 -27.87 12.17 -5.85
CA VAL A 302 -27.57 12.11 -4.41
C VAL A 302 -26.65 13.25 -3.99
N THR A 303 -25.63 13.55 -4.79
CA THR A 303 -24.63 14.56 -4.45
C THR A 303 -25.04 15.98 -4.83
N LYS A 304 -26.06 16.13 -5.69
CA LYS A 304 -26.49 17.41 -6.25
C LYS A 304 -25.34 18.23 -6.87
N THR A 305 -24.29 17.56 -7.32
CA THR A 305 -23.10 18.22 -7.85
C THR A 305 -23.36 18.89 -9.20
N ASN A 306 -22.84 20.10 -9.38
CA ASN A 306 -22.84 20.83 -10.65
C ASN A 306 -21.58 20.52 -11.50
N LYS A 307 -20.63 19.73 -10.96
CA LYS A 307 -19.42 19.36 -11.69
C LYS A 307 -19.74 18.33 -12.78
N THR A 308 -18.94 18.37 -13.84
CA THR A 308 -18.99 17.34 -14.89
C THR A 308 -18.56 16.00 -14.33
N LEU A 309 -19.38 14.97 -14.55
CA LEU A 309 -19.04 13.59 -14.23
C LEU A 309 -18.40 12.94 -15.44
N ILE A 310 -17.23 12.36 -15.26
CA ILE A 310 -16.49 11.65 -16.29
C ILE A 310 -16.56 10.16 -16.01
N PRO A 311 -17.26 9.35 -16.84
CA PRO A 311 -17.17 7.91 -16.77
C PRO A 311 -15.77 7.48 -17.19
N SER A 312 -15.06 6.86 -16.27
CA SER A 312 -13.70 6.36 -16.45
C SER A 312 -13.66 4.86 -16.25
N PHE A 313 -12.91 4.14 -17.04
CA PHE A 313 -12.77 2.70 -16.94
C PHE A 313 -11.30 2.31 -16.88
N VAL A 314 -10.96 1.46 -15.95
CA VAL A 314 -9.57 0.99 -15.73
C VAL A 314 -9.54 -0.53 -15.88
N THR A 315 -8.73 -1.01 -16.82
CA THR A 315 -8.50 -2.44 -17.03
C THR A 315 -7.06 -2.70 -17.44
N PRO A 316 -6.48 -3.88 -17.18
CA PRO A 316 -5.10 -4.16 -17.60
C PRO A 316 -4.87 -4.04 -19.11
N PHE A 317 -5.84 -4.45 -19.94
CA PHE A 317 -5.70 -4.57 -21.39
C PHE A 317 -6.58 -3.64 -22.20
N GLY A 318 -7.32 -2.72 -21.55
CA GLY A 318 -8.25 -1.80 -22.21
C GLY A 318 -9.63 -2.40 -22.46
N LEU A 319 -10.44 -1.67 -23.22
CA LEU A 319 -11.82 -2.03 -23.56
C LEU A 319 -11.90 -2.53 -24.99
N TYR A 320 -12.64 -3.63 -25.19
CA TYR A 320 -13.04 -4.08 -26.52
C TYR A 320 -13.86 -2.98 -27.22
N ASN A 321 -13.48 -2.63 -28.46
CA ASN A 321 -14.06 -1.53 -29.17
C ASN A 321 -15.47 -1.86 -29.67
N ASN A 322 -16.49 -1.42 -28.93
CA ASN A 322 -17.89 -1.51 -29.32
C ASN A 322 -18.63 -0.19 -29.04
N MET A 323 -19.92 -0.13 -29.38
CA MET A 323 -20.73 1.08 -29.23
C MET A 323 -20.87 1.55 -27.75
N TYR A 324 -20.73 0.67 -26.79
CA TYR A 324 -20.84 0.96 -25.35
C TYR A 324 -19.51 1.50 -24.80
N ALA A 325 -18.39 0.90 -25.20
CA ALA A 325 -17.06 1.36 -24.82
C ALA A 325 -16.80 2.82 -25.28
N ARG A 326 -17.36 3.22 -26.42
CA ARG A 326 -17.26 4.61 -26.95
C ARG A 326 -17.91 5.67 -26.05
N LYS A 327 -18.78 5.28 -25.11
CA LYS A 327 -19.38 6.18 -24.12
C LYS A 327 -18.47 6.47 -22.95
N ILE A 328 -17.43 5.66 -22.76
CA ILE A 328 -16.44 5.85 -21.71
C ILE A 328 -15.51 6.99 -22.13
N THR A 329 -15.57 8.07 -21.39
CA THR A 329 -14.81 9.27 -21.71
C THR A 329 -13.31 9.10 -21.47
N ARG A 330 -12.94 8.26 -20.50
CA ARG A 330 -11.56 7.99 -20.16
C ARG A 330 -11.34 6.49 -19.97
N GLN A 331 -10.42 5.95 -20.75
CA GLN A 331 -9.89 4.60 -20.56
C GLN A 331 -8.49 4.72 -19.97
N VAL A 332 -8.19 3.87 -19.01
CA VAL A 332 -6.87 3.70 -18.38
C VAL A 332 -6.52 2.22 -18.47
N THR A 333 -5.38 1.95 -19.05
CA THR A 333 -4.87 0.59 -19.22
C THR A 333 -3.85 0.25 -18.12
N GLY A 334 -3.44 -1.01 -18.05
CA GLY A 334 -2.34 -1.40 -17.18
C GLY A 334 -1.06 -0.62 -17.48
N ASP A 335 -0.79 -0.33 -18.77
CA ASP A 335 0.39 0.42 -19.17
C ASP A 335 0.42 1.85 -18.62
N ASP A 336 -0.73 2.51 -18.56
CA ASP A 336 -0.86 3.86 -18.01
C ASP A 336 -0.49 3.92 -16.51
N LEU A 337 -0.63 2.81 -15.77
CA LEU A 337 -0.26 2.73 -14.35
C LEU A 337 1.26 2.73 -14.11
N PHE A 338 2.06 2.51 -15.17
CA PHE A 338 3.51 2.57 -15.12
C PHE A 338 4.08 3.94 -15.52
N GLU A 339 3.25 4.91 -15.88
CA GLU A 339 3.71 6.24 -16.24
C GLU A 339 4.21 7.03 -15.03
N ARG A 340 4.92 8.15 -15.28
CA ARG A 340 5.34 9.09 -14.22
C ARG A 340 4.12 9.79 -13.64
N GLU A 341 4.05 9.82 -12.31
CA GLU A 341 3.11 10.64 -11.56
C GLU A 341 3.35 12.15 -11.76
#